data_5d85701606c61932d16a44645d879c71
#
_entry.id   5d85701606c61932d16a44645d879c71
#
_cell.length_a   1.000
_cell.length_b   1.000
_cell.length_c   1.000
_cell.angle_alpha   90.00
_cell.angle_beta   90.00
_cell.angle_gamma   90.00
#
_symmetry.space_group_name_H-M   'P 1'
#
loop_
_entity.id
_entity.type
_entity.pdbx_description
1 polymer ?
#
loop_
_entity_poly.entity_id
_entity_poly.type
_entity_poly.pdbx_seq_one_letter_code
_entity_poly.pdbx_strand_id
1 'polypeptide(L)'
;MSWLELFKYPRSIIVAIMTGLSSTGAVGVALWGATLLVLVLKVTPAQAAYLSVWIALIGIPGRALGSWMSDSIGRRWAGSFLAVGAGCATLLAGYLHGVYIGATSVFFLLLLLAGFFSNASFSVVFPYMAELWPAKLRASGFGLVYGCSNLAKFIGPAGLAVIAGASNYVAPKATLDALTPAFIYFAAWYLLAVVGFLFVGIETKGRTIEELNAALVRRVPVTAVAS
;
A
#
# COMPACT_ATOMS: atom_id res chain seq x y z
N MET A 1 10.19 6.03 29.05
CA MET A 1 10.06 6.80 27.80
C MET A 1 8.60 7.12 27.60
N SER A 2 8.28 8.39 27.37
CA SER A 2 6.90 8.81 27.16
C SER A 2 6.51 8.65 25.68
N TRP A 3 5.37 8.02 25.41
CA TRP A 3 4.76 7.97 24.07
C TRP A 3 4.57 9.36 23.44
N LEU A 4 4.48 10.39 24.28
CA LEU A 4 4.35 11.78 23.85
C LEU A 4 5.58 12.28 23.06
N GLU A 5 6.75 11.65 23.24
CA GLU A 5 7.95 12.00 22.47
C GLU A 5 7.79 11.74 20.97
N LEU A 6 6.90 10.81 20.57
CA LEU A 6 6.63 10.53 19.16
C LEU A 6 6.03 11.73 18.43
N PHE A 7 5.23 12.52 19.12
CA PHE A 7 4.57 13.69 18.52
C PHE A 7 5.55 14.86 18.24
N LYS A 8 6.78 14.77 18.73
CA LYS A 8 7.86 15.70 18.36
C LYS A 8 8.33 15.50 16.89
N TYR A 9 7.91 14.40 16.23
CA TYR A 9 8.29 14.06 14.87
C TYR A 9 7.08 14.03 13.90
N PRO A 10 6.35 15.16 13.72
CA PRO A 10 5.11 15.17 12.96
C PRO A 10 5.31 14.76 11.49
N ARG A 11 6.45 15.13 10.90
CA ARG A 11 6.77 14.74 9.53
C ARG A 11 6.91 13.22 9.38
N SER A 12 7.58 12.56 10.33
CA SER A 12 7.70 11.09 10.35
C SER A 12 6.34 10.43 10.48
N ILE A 13 5.46 10.95 11.34
CA ILE A 13 4.08 10.46 11.49
C ILE A 13 3.32 10.59 10.17
N ILE A 14 3.31 11.78 9.57
CA ILE A 14 2.56 12.05 8.33
C ILE A 14 3.04 11.12 7.20
N VAL A 15 4.35 11.06 6.95
CA VAL A 15 4.91 10.22 5.89
C VAL A 15 4.58 8.76 6.12
N ALA A 16 4.78 8.26 7.35
CA ALA A 16 4.55 6.87 7.66
C ALA A 16 3.06 6.49 7.56
N ILE A 17 2.16 7.37 7.97
CA ILE A 17 0.71 7.16 7.82
C ILE A 17 0.33 7.20 6.33
N MET A 18 0.78 8.18 5.56
CA MET A 18 0.46 8.28 4.13
C MET A 18 0.93 7.04 3.36
N THR A 19 2.17 6.61 3.58
CA THR A 19 2.73 5.42 2.93
C THR A 19 2.06 4.13 3.42
N GLY A 20 1.74 4.05 4.71
CA GLY A 20 1.07 2.89 5.31
C GLY A 20 -0.39 2.74 4.89
N LEU A 21 -1.16 3.83 4.85
CA LEU A 21 -2.55 3.82 4.40
C LEU A 21 -2.70 3.46 2.91
N SER A 22 -1.63 3.59 2.11
CA SER A 22 -1.64 3.09 0.74
C SER A 22 -1.98 1.59 0.65
N SER A 23 -1.71 0.85 1.73
CA SER A 23 -2.10 -0.55 1.85
C SER A 23 -3.60 -0.78 1.73
N THR A 24 -4.44 0.26 1.87
CA THR A 24 -5.89 0.19 1.64
C THR A 24 -6.22 -0.34 0.25
N GLY A 25 -5.51 0.13 -0.79
CA GLY A 25 -5.68 -0.38 -2.15
C GLY A 25 -5.35 -1.86 -2.25
N ALA A 26 -4.19 -2.26 -1.72
CA ALA A 26 -3.74 -3.66 -1.74
C ALA A 26 -4.66 -4.59 -0.96
N VAL A 27 -5.02 -4.20 0.27
CA VAL A 27 -5.91 -4.99 1.13
C VAL A 27 -7.30 -5.10 0.52
N GLY A 28 -7.83 -4.01 -0.05
CA GLY A 28 -9.14 -4.02 -0.72
C GLY A 28 -9.18 -5.02 -1.87
N VAL A 29 -8.21 -4.95 -2.79
CA VAL A 29 -8.12 -5.88 -3.91
C VAL A 29 -7.92 -7.32 -3.44
N ALA A 30 -7.09 -7.56 -2.41
CA ALA A 30 -6.82 -8.90 -1.90
C ALA A 30 -8.05 -9.53 -1.23
N LEU A 31 -8.77 -8.77 -0.39
CA LEU A 31 -9.97 -9.26 0.31
C LEU A 31 -11.08 -9.65 -0.67
N TRP A 32 -11.23 -8.90 -1.75
CA TRP A 32 -12.26 -9.13 -2.75
C TRP A 32 -11.79 -9.99 -3.93
N GLY A 33 -10.50 -10.33 -4.00
CA GLY A 33 -9.86 -10.96 -5.14
C GLY A 33 -10.58 -12.19 -5.66
N ALA A 34 -10.89 -13.16 -4.80
CA ALA A 34 -11.61 -14.36 -5.21
C ALA A 34 -13.04 -14.05 -5.70
N THR A 35 -13.76 -13.18 -5.01
CA THR A 35 -15.11 -12.75 -5.43
C THR A 35 -15.08 -12.02 -6.76
N LEU A 36 -14.09 -11.16 -6.97
CA LEU A 36 -13.90 -10.42 -8.23
C LEU A 36 -13.56 -11.36 -9.39
N LEU A 37 -12.74 -12.39 -9.14
CA LEU A 37 -12.44 -13.41 -10.14
C LEU A 37 -13.69 -14.21 -10.53
N VAL A 38 -14.52 -14.63 -9.56
CA VAL A 38 -15.79 -15.30 -9.85
C VAL A 38 -16.72 -14.40 -10.66
N LEU A 39 -16.85 -13.14 -10.28
CA LEU A 39 -17.74 -12.18 -10.91
C LEU A 39 -17.33 -11.87 -12.37
N VAL A 40 -16.05 -11.57 -12.57
CA VAL A 40 -15.54 -11.11 -13.88
C VAL A 40 -15.27 -12.25 -14.83
N LEU A 41 -14.63 -13.30 -14.35
CA LEU A 41 -14.25 -14.45 -15.21
C LEU A 41 -15.34 -15.50 -15.32
N LYS A 42 -16.42 -15.39 -14.51
CA LYS A 42 -17.51 -16.38 -14.44
C LYS A 42 -17.01 -17.79 -14.14
N VAL A 43 -15.94 -17.91 -13.37
CA VAL A 43 -15.34 -19.17 -12.94
C VAL A 43 -15.96 -19.65 -11.63
N THR A 44 -15.77 -20.94 -11.32
CA THR A 44 -16.21 -21.51 -10.04
C THR A 44 -15.39 -20.93 -8.86
N PRO A 45 -15.91 -20.91 -7.63
CA PRO A 45 -15.14 -20.49 -6.46
C PRO A 45 -13.84 -21.26 -6.27
N ALA A 46 -13.80 -22.55 -6.61
CA ALA A 46 -12.59 -23.37 -6.55
C ALA A 46 -11.52 -22.90 -7.55
N GLN A 47 -11.93 -22.60 -8.78
CA GLN A 47 -11.05 -22.03 -9.78
C GLN A 47 -10.54 -20.64 -9.41
N ALA A 48 -11.42 -19.79 -8.86
CA ALA A 48 -11.01 -18.46 -8.36
C ALA A 48 -9.99 -18.55 -7.22
N ALA A 49 -10.17 -19.50 -6.30
CA ALA A 49 -9.21 -19.79 -5.24
C ALA A 49 -7.85 -20.22 -5.83
N TYR A 50 -7.86 -21.12 -6.81
CA TYR A 50 -6.63 -21.54 -7.51
C TYR A 50 -5.93 -20.37 -8.21
N LEU A 51 -6.67 -19.50 -8.91
CA LEU A 51 -6.10 -18.31 -9.54
C LEU A 51 -5.53 -17.32 -8.51
N SER A 52 -6.15 -17.22 -7.33
CA SER A 52 -5.65 -16.38 -6.23
C SER A 52 -4.29 -16.84 -5.70
N VAL A 53 -3.98 -18.14 -5.78
CA VAL A 53 -2.63 -18.68 -5.44
C VAL A 53 -1.56 -18.06 -6.34
N TRP A 54 -1.83 -17.91 -7.63
CA TRP A 54 -0.88 -17.30 -8.56
C TRP A 54 -0.65 -15.81 -8.24
N ILE A 55 -1.73 -15.09 -7.86
CA ILE A 55 -1.61 -13.69 -7.42
C ILE A 55 -0.75 -13.59 -6.14
N ALA A 56 -0.85 -14.55 -5.23
CA ALA A 56 -0.01 -14.59 -4.04
C ALA A 56 1.45 -14.95 -4.38
N LEU A 57 1.68 -15.94 -5.23
CA LEU A 57 3.02 -16.42 -5.62
C LEU A 57 3.82 -15.34 -6.35
N ILE A 58 3.19 -14.54 -7.23
CA ILE A 58 3.86 -13.44 -7.95
C ILE A 58 4.35 -12.34 -6.98
N GLY A 59 3.83 -12.31 -5.79
CA GLY A 59 4.30 -11.41 -4.73
C GLY A 59 5.72 -11.72 -4.26
N ILE A 60 6.21 -12.96 -4.38
CA ILE A 60 7.57 -13.36 -3.96
C ILE A 60 8.64 -12.62 -4.78
N PRO A 61 8.68 -12.76 -6.13
CA PRO A 61 9.62 -11.98 -6.93
C PRO A 61 9.35 -10.47 -6.84
N GLY A 62 8.11 -10.06 -6.62
CA GLY A 62 7.78 -8.66 -6.37
C GLY A 62 8.55 -8.10 -5.16
N ARG A 63 8.53 -8.79 -4.03
CA ARG A 63 9.26 -8.38 -2.82
C ARG A 63 10.77 -8.34 -3.04
N ALA A 64 11.32 -9.30 -3.77
CA ALA A 64 12.76 -9.32 -4.10
C ALA A 64 13.13 -8.09 -4.96
N LEU A 65 12.34 -7.77 -5.99
CA LEU A 65 12.54 -6.58 -6.81
C LEU A 65 12.44 -5.31 -5.97
N GLY A 66 11.42 -5.17 -5.13
CA GLY A 66 11.21 -3.98 -4.31
C GLY A 66 12.36 -3.74 -3.33
N SER A 67 12.87 -4.79 -2.68
CA SER A 67 14.04 -4.70 -1.81
C SER A 67 15.28 -4.26 -2.59
N TRP A 68 15.56 -4.89 -3.73
CA TRP A 68 16.67 -4.51 -4.60
C TRP A 68 16.56 -3.06 -5.09
N MET A 69 15.39 -2.64 -5.55
CA MET A 69 15.15 -1.25 -5.97
C MET A 69 15.34 -0.27 -4.82
N SER A 70 14.83 -0.61 -3.63
CA SER A 70 14.97 0.20 -2.43
C SER A 70 16.43 0.52 -2.11
N ASP A 71 17.31 -0.47 -2.25
CA ASP A 71 18.73 -0.31 -2.00
C ASP A 71 19.48 0.34 -3.18
N SER A 72 19.02 0.11 -4.42
CA SER A 72 19.67 0.60 -5.64
C SER A 72 19.39 2.07 -5.94
N ILE A 73 18.11 2.49 -5.88
CA ILE A 73 17.68 3.84 -6.27
C ILE A 73 17.16 4.68 -5.10
N GLY A 74 17.05 4.09 -3.92
CA GLY A 74 16.59 4.75 -2.68
C GLY A 74 15.09 4.53 -2.40
N ARG A 75 14.73 4.76 -1.11
CA ARG A 75 13.39 4.44 -0.61
C ARG A 75 12.31 5.30 -1.27
N ARG A 76 12.58 6.59 -1.47
CA ARG A 76 11.62 7.53 -2.05
C ARG A 76 11.28 7.19 -3.50
N TRP A 77 12.29 6.98 -4.32
CA TRP A 77 12.08 6.69 -5.75
C TRP A 77 11.53 5.29 -5.97
N ALA A 78 12.09 4.29 -5.28
CA ALA A 78 11.58 2.92 -5.38
C ALA A 78 10.12 2.83 -4.92
N GLY A 79 9.81 3.39 -3.75
CA GLY A 79 8.44 3.39 -3.22
C GLY A 79 7.45 4.10 -4.13
N SER A 80 7.84 5.25 -4.70
CA SER A 80 6.99 5.99 -5.64
C SER A 80 6.74 5.22 -6.93
N PHE A 81 7.79 4.68 -7.56
CA PHE A 81 7.67 3.92 -8.79
C PHE A 81 6.78 2.68 -8.61
N LEU A 82 7.00 1.94 -7.53
CA LEU A 82 6.23 0.73 -7.24
C LEU A 82 4.78 1.04 -6.89
N ALA A 83 4.52 2.14 -6.17
CA ALA A 83 3.17 2.58 -5.88
C ALA A 83 2.44 3.05 -7.16
N VAL A 84 3.10 3.75 -8.07
CA VAL A 84 2.54 4.11 -9.39
C VAL A 84 2.21 2.85 -10.17
N GLY A 85 3.13 1.89 -10.24
CA GLY A 85 2.92 0.62 -10.94
C GLY A 85 1.70 -0.15 -10.39
N ALA A 86 1.58 -0.25 -9.06
CA ALA A 86 0.44 -0.89 -8.40
C ALA A 86 -0.87 -0.14 -8.67
N GLY A 87 -0.86 1.19 -8.56
CA GLY A 87 -2.02 2.03 -8.82
C GLY A 87 -2.49 1.96 -10.28
N CYS A 88 -1.57 2.05 -11.24
CA CYS A 88 -1.89 1.92 -12.66
C CYS A 88 -2.44 0.53 -13.00
N ALA A 89 -1.81 -0.54 -12.54
CA ALA A 89 -2.29 -1.90 -12.78
C ALA A 89 -3.68 -2.12 -12.17
N THR A 90 -3.92 -1.62 -10.96
CA THR A 90 -5.23 -1.66 -10.31
C THR A 90 -6.26 -0.88 -11.11
N LEU A 91 -5.96 0.36 -11.50
CA LEU A 91 -6.86 1.21 -12.27
C LEU A 91 -7.23 0.56 -13.61
N LEU A 92 -6.24 0.07 -14.36
CA LEU A 92 -6.45 -0.59 -15.65
C LEU A 92 -7.27 -1.87 -15.49
N ALA A 93 -7.12 -2.62 -14.39
CA ALA A 93 -7.94 -3.79 -14.12
C ALA A 93 -9.43 -3.43 -14.02
N GLY A 94 -9.75 -2.29 -13.42
CA GLY A 94 -11.12 -1.79 -13.35
C GLY A 94 -11.72 -1.41 -14.71
N TYR A 95 -10.91 -0.86 -15.62
CA TYR A 95 -11.37 -0.46 -16.94
C TYR A 95 -11.38 -1.60 -17.99
N LEU A 96 -10.40 -2.49 -17.91
CA LEU A 96 -10.19 -3.53 -18.92
C LEU A 96 -10.72 -4.91 -18.49
N HIS A 97 -11.64 -4.95 -17.53
CA HIS A 97 -12.16 -6.19 -16.96
C HIS A 97 -12.89 -7.10 -17.98
N GLY A 98 -13.45 -6.52 -19.03
CA GLY A 98 -14.13 -7.25 -20.11
C GLY A 98 -13.24 -7.63 -21.30
N VAL A 99 -11.94 -7.30 -21.27
CA VAL A 99 -11.03 -7.51 -22.39
C VAL A 99 -10.32 -8.87 -22.25
N TYR A 100 -10.19 -9.58 -23.38
CA TYR A 100 -9.48 -10.85 -23.47
C TYR A 100 -8.42 -10.80 -24.58
N ILE A 101 -7.29 -11.45 -24.34
CA ILE A 101 -6.23 -11.69 -25.33
C ILE A 101 -6.16 -13.21 -25.55
N GLY A 102 -6.76 -13.67 -26.65
CA GLY A 102 -6.98 -15.08 -26.87
C GLY A 102 -7.88 -15.68 -25.77
N ALA A 103 -7.41 -16.71 -25.08
CA ALA A 103 -8.13 -17.34 -23.97
C ALA A 103 -7.85 -16.69 -22.61
N THR A 104 -6.96 -15.72 -22.54
CA THR A 104 -6.50 -15.13 -21.26
C THR A 104 -7.21 -13.82 -20.99
N SER A 105 -7.79 -13.66 -19.80
CA SER A 105 -8.40 -12.42 -19.35
C SER A 105 -7.33 -11.38 -19.01
N VAL A 106 -7.46 -10.19 -19.59
CA VAL A 106 -6.61 -9.02 -19.26
C VAL A 106 -6.80 -8.61 -17.80
N PHE A 107 -8.00 -8.74 -17.27
CA PHE A 107 -8.27 -8.51 -15.86
C PHE A 107 -7.38 -9.34 -14.94
N PHE A 108 -7.27 -10.65 -15.20
CA PHE A 108 -6.42 -11.53 -14.39
C PHE A 108 -4.95 -11.16 -14.50
N LEU A 109 -4.45 -10.85 -15.69
CA LEU A 109 -3.06 -10.39 -15.88
C LEU A 109 -2.77 -9.09 -15.13
N LEU A 110 -3.72 -8.17 -15.13
CA LEU A 110 -3.60 -6.91 -14.41
C LEU A 110 -3.67 -7.10 -12.89
N LEU A 111 -4.45 -8.06 -12.40
CA LEU A 111 -4.42 -8.45 -10.98
C LEU A 111 -3.08 -9.08 -10.58
N LEU A 112 -2.47 -9.90 -11.42
CA LEU A 112 -1.12 -10.41 -11.20
C LEU A 112 -0.11 -9.26 -11.12
N LEU A 113 -0.18 -8.33 -12.05
CA LEU A 113 0.70 -7.17 -12.11
C LEU A 113 0.50 -6.24 -10.89
N ALA A 114 -0.75 -5.99 -10.51
CA ALA A 114 -1.08 -5.23 -9.31
C ALA A 114 -0.55 -5.92 -8.04
N GLY A 115 -0.71 -7.24 -7.94
CA GLY A 115 -0.17 -8.04 -6.84
C GLY A 115 1.35 -8.00 -6.78
N PHE A 116 2.03 -8.07 -7.93
CA PHE A 116 3.49 -7.95 -8.03
C PHE A 116 3.98 -6.60 -7.50
N PHE A 117 3.49 -5.49 -8.05
CA PHE A 117 3.91 -4.15 -7.64
C PHE A 117 3.50 -3.81 -6.21
N SER A 118 2.33 -4.26 -5.78
CA SER A 118 1.87 -4.05 -4.41
C SER A 118 2.79 -4.74 -3.39
N ASN A 119 3.14 -6.00 -3.63
CA ASN A 119 4.09 -6.72 -2.76
C ASN A 119 5.50 -6.12 -2.81
N ALA A 120 5.95 -5.65 -3.99
CA ALA A 120 7.20 -4.92 -4.13
C ALA A 120 7.18 -3.61 -3.31
N SER A 121 6.07 -2.87 -3.32
CA SER A 121 5.89 -1.65 -2.52
C SER A 121 5.94 -1.94 -1.02
N PHE A 122 5.37 -3.04 -0.55
CA PHE A 122 5.44 -3.42 0.86
C PHE A 122 6.87 -3.64 1.36
N SER A 123 7.75 -4.20 0.54
CA SER A 123 9.16 -4.41 0.93
C SER A 123 9.93 -3.09 1.09
N VAL A 124 9.43 -1.99 0.53
CA VAL A 124 9.97 -0.63 0.74
C VAL A 124 9.29 0.07 1.92
N VAL A 125 7.95 0.01 1.99
CA VAL A 125 7.15 0.76 2.97
C VAL A 125 7.50 0.38 4.40
N PHE A 126 7.58 -0.93 4.72
CA PHE A 126 7.79 -1.37 6.11
C PHE A 126 9.15 -0.99 6.67
N PRO A 127 10.29 -1.26 5.99
CA PRO A 127 11.58 -0.77 6.46
C PRO A 127 11.62 0.75 6.56
N TYR A 128 11.06 1.45 5.58
CA TYR A 128 11.00 2.89 5.56
C TYR A 128 10.26 3.47 6.76
N MET A 129 9.10 2.91 7.12
CA MET A 129 8.35 3.31 8.32
C MET A 129 9.17 3.18 9.59
N ALA A 130 10.08 2.22 9.68
CA ALA A 130 10.98 2.05 10.82
C ALA A 130 12.15 3.07 10.78
N GLU A 131 12.70 3.34 9.59
CA GLU A 131 13.82 4.28 9.39
C GLU A 131 13.47 5.75 9.70
N LEU A 132 12.19 6.11 9.69
CA LEU A 132 11.72 7.47 9.96
C LEU A 132 11.82 7.90 11.43
N TRP A 133 12.31 7.03 12.32
CA TRP A 133 12.38 7.30 13.75
C TRP A 133 13.80 7.22 14.29
N PRO A 134 14.16 8.08 15.29
CA PRO A 134 15.38 7.90 16.06
C PRO A 134 15.46 6.51 16.68
N ALA A 135 16.66 5.97 16.85
CA ALA A 135 16.86 4.60 17.32
C ALA A 135 16.08 4.28 18.62
N LYS A 136 16.03 5.22 19.56
CA LYS A 136 15.32 5.08 20.84
C LYS A 136 13.80 4.97 20.70
N LEU A 137 13.21 5.54 19.67
CA LEU A 137 11.76 5.61 19.44
C LEU A 137 11.31 4.67 18.29
N ARG A 138 12.23 3.99 17.61
CA ARG A 138 11.97 3.24 16.38
C ARG A 138 10.87 2.18 16.55
N ALA A 139 10.96 1.36 17.58
CA ALA A 139 9.96 0.31 17.83
C ALA A 139 8.58 0.90 18.14
N SER A 140 8.54 1.91 19.03
CA SER A 140 7.26 2.56 19.41
C SER A 140 6.66 3.36 18.26
N GLY A 141 7.50 4.09 17.52
CA GLY A 141 7.07 4.85 16.35
C GLY A 141 6.55 3.95 15.22
N PHE A 142 7.27 2.88 14.91
CA PHE A 142 6.80 1.87 13.96
C PHE A 142 5.48 1.25 14.42
N GLY A 143 5.37 0.85 15.69
CA GLY A 143 4.14 0.28 16.25
C GLY A 143 2.94 1.22 16.12
N LEU A 144 3.11 2.50 16.42
CA LEU A 144 2.08 3.52 16.29
C LEU A 144 1.60 3.64 14.83
N VAL A 145 2.52 3.88 13.91
CA VAL A 145 2.15 4.12 12.50
C VAL A 145 1.67 2.86 11.79
N TYR A 146 2.21 1.69 12.14
CA TYR A 146 1.70 0.41 11.66
C TYR A 146 0.29 0.13 12.19
N GLY A 147 0.03 0.43 13.48
CA GLY A 147 -1.30 0.37 14.07
C GLY A 147 -2.31 1.24 13.32
N CYS A 148 -1.95 2.51 13.07
CA CYS A 148 -2.77 3.41 12.26
C CYS A 148 -2.98 2.90 10.83
N SER A 149 -1.96 2.31 10.22
CA SER A 149 -2.07 1.75 8.86
C SER A 149 -3.04 0.56 8.77
N ASN A 150 -3.28 -0.16 9.89
CA ASN A 150 -4.30 -1.20 9.93
C ASN A 150 -5.73 -0.68 9.78
N LEU A 151 -5.97 0.63 9.93
CA LEU A 151 -7.25 1.25 9.58
C LEU A 151 -7.61 1.01 8.10
N ALA A 152 -6.63 0.76 7.25
CA ALA A 152 -6.83 0.34 5.87
C ALA A 152 -7.77 -0.88 5.72
N LYS A 153 -7.74 -1.79 6.69
CA LYS A 153 -8.60 -2.98 6.70
C LYS A 153 -10.08 -2.67 6.94
N PHE A 154 -10.37 -1.51 7.52
CA PHE A 154 -11.73 -0.99 7.69
C PHE A 154 -12.11 -0.05 6.56
N ILE A 155 -11.21 0.86 6.19
CA ILE A 155 -11.44 1.87 5.16
C ILE A 155 -11.68 1.21 3.79
N GLY A 156 -10.91 0.17 3.45
CA GLY A 156 -11.04 -0.54 2.19
C GLY A 156 -12.44 -1.13 1.97
N PRO A 157 -12.90 -2.05 2.82
CA PRO A 157 -14.22 -2.63 2.73
C PRO A 157 -15.36 -1.63 2.90
N ALA A 158 -15.23 -0.66 3.82
CA ALA A 158 -16.26 0.35 4.05
C ALA A 158 -16.46 1.25 2.81
N GLY A 159 -15.36 1.72 2.21
CA GLY A 159 -15.43 2.52 0.98
C GLY A 159 -16.02 1.74 -0.19
N LEU A 160 -15.66 0.47 -0.33
CA LEU A 160 -16.26 -0.38 -1.35
C LEU A 160 -17.77 -0.58 -1.12
N ALA A 161 -18.20 -0.77 0.13
CA ALA A 161 -19.62 -0.91 0.46
C ALA A 161 -20.43 0.34 0.08
N VAL A 162 -19.87 1.53 0.32
CA VAL A 162 -20.51 2.80 -0.07
C VAL A 162 -20.59 2.90 -1.61
N ILE A 163 -19.53 2.57 -2.33
CA ILE A 163 -19.49 2.62 -3.80
C ILE A 163 -20.46 1.61 -4.42
N ALA A 164 -20.57 0.42 -3.84
CA ALA A 164 -21.49 -0.62 -4.31
C ALA A 164 -22.96 -0.34 -3.94
N GLY A 165 -23.25 0.73 -3.21
CA GLY A 165 -24.61 1.08 -2.79
C GLY A 165 -25.21 0.06 -1.82
N ALA A 166 -24.39 -0.68 -1.09
CA ALA A 166 -24.84 -1.75 -0.20
C ALA A 166 -25.24 -1.20 1.17
N SER A 167 -26.44 -1.57 1.61
CA SER A 167 -26.88 -1.35 3.00
C SER A 167 -26.14 -2.25 4.00
N ASN A 168 -25.44 -3.28 3.54
CA ASN A 168 -24.70 -4.23 4.35
C ASN A 168 -23.19 -4.12 4.08
N TYR A 169 -22.43 -3.60 5.04
CA TYR A 169 -20.98 -3.43 4.98
C TYR A 169 -20.19 -4.75 5.01
N VAL A 170 -20.82 -5.85 5.41
CA VAL A 170 -20.16 -7.15 5.57
C VAL A 170 -20.10 -7.92 4.26
N ALA A 171 -21.11 -7.82 3.43
CA ALA A 171 -21.19 -8.52 2.14
C ALA A 171 -21.92 -7.65 1.10
N PRO A 172 -21.27 -6.58 0.59
CA PRO A 172 -21.84 -5.79 -0.49
C PRO A 172 -22.01 -6.69 -1.73
N LYS A 173 -23.13 -6.53 -2.44
CA LYS A 173 -23.35 -7.22 -3.70
C LYS A 173 -22.37 -6.63 -4.73
N ALA A 174 -21.33 -7.37 -5.04
CA ALA A 174 -20.42 -6.99 -6.11
C ALA A 174 -21.18 -7.07 -7.44
N THR A 175 -21.31 -5.94 -8.13
CA THR A 175 -21.87 -5.84 -9.47
C THR A 175 -20.78 -5.42 -10.43
N LEU A 176 -20.90 -5.77 -11.72
CA LEU A 176 -19.95 -5.33 -12.76
C LEU A 176 -19.89 -3.80 -12.87
N ASP A 177 -21.02 -3.13 -12.65
CA ASP A 177 -21.12 -1.66 -12.72
C ASP A 177 -20.32 -0.98 -11.58
N ALA A 178 -20.23 -1.62 -10.41
CA ALA A 178 -19.47 -1.10 -9.28
C ALA A 178 -17.95 -1.39 -9.39
N LEU A 179 -17.54 -2.21 -10.35
CA LEU A 179 -16.15 -2.66 -10.46
C LEU A 179 -15.20 -1.48 -10.79
N THR A 180 -15.49 -0.73 -11.84
CA THR A 180 -14.65 0.40 -12.26
C THR A 180 -14.51 1.46 -11.15
N PRO A 181 -15.58 1.98 -10.53
CA PRO A 181 -15.45 2.94 -9.44
C PRO A 181 -14.73 2.34 -8.21
N ALA A 182 -14.90 1.05 -7.91
CA ALA A 182 -14.16 0.39 -6.83
C ALA A 182 -12.65 0.36 -7.10
N PHE A 183 -12.24 0.04 -8.32
CA PHE A 183 -10.83 0.02 -8.69
C PHE A 183 -10.21 1.42 -8.78
N ILE A 184 -10.96 2.44 -9.18
CA ILE A 184 -10.55 3.85 -9.07
C ILE A 184 -10.30 4.21 -7.60
N TYR A 185 -11.20 3.84 -6.71
CA TYR A 185 -11.04 4.05 -5.28
C TYR A 185 -9.77 3.37 -4.72
N PHE A 186 -9.54 2.11 -5.06
CA PHE A 186 -8.34 1.41 -4.62
C PHE A 186 -7.05 1.98 -5.22
N ALA A 187 -7.08 2.39 -6.48
CA ALA A 187 -5.95 3.03 -7.13
C ALA A 187 -5.59 4.37 -6.50
N ALA A 188 -6.59 5.16 -6.07
CA ALA A 188 -6.37 6.45 -5.44
C ALA A 188 -5.55 6.36 -4.15
N TRP A 189 -5.65 5.26 -3.39
CA TRP A 189 -4.85 5.06 -2.19
C TRP A 189 -3.35 4.90 -2.48
N TYR A 190 -2.98 4.39 -3.66
CA TYR A 190 -1.58 4.34 -4.06
C TYR A 190 -1.01 5.72 -4.36
N LEU A 191 -1.84 6.68 -4.84
CA LEU A 191 -1.41 8.07 -5.02
C LEU A 191 -1.00 8.71 -3.70
N LEU A 192 -1.67 8.36 -2.59
CA LEU A 192 -1.30 8.82 -1.27
C LEU A 192 0.13 8.41 -0.90
N ALA A 193 0.55 7.19 -1.23
CA ALA A 193 1.93 6.75 -1.04
C ALA A 193 2.90 7.55 -1.91
N VAL A 194 2.57 7.76 -3.19
CA VAL A 194 3.41 8.55 -4.11
C VAL A 194 3.63 9.95 -3.55
N VAL A 195 2.57 10.63 -3.11
CA VAL A 195 2.65 11.95 -2.47
C VAL A 195 3.50 11.87 -1.19
N GLY A 196 3.28 10.87 -0.35
CA GLY A 196 4.05 10.64 0.86
C GLY A 196 5.55 10.49 0.58
N PHE A 197 5.92 9.67 -0.38
CA PHE A 197 7.33 9.44 -0.73
C PHE A 197 7.99 10.66 -1.39
N LEU A 198 7.36 11.26 -2.41
CA LEU A 198 7.99 12.31 -3.21
C LEU A 198 8.03 13.66 -2.52
N PHE A 199 6.95 14.08 -1.89
CA PHE A 199 6.83 15.45 -1.38
C PHE A 199 7.14 15.58 0.11
N VAL A 200 6.78 14.58 0.91
CA VAL A 200 6.96 14.64 2.36
C VAL A 200 8.12 13.77 2.82
N GLY A 201 8.44 12.71 2.09
CA GLY A 201 9.42 11.69 2.44
C GLY A 201 10.84 12.22 2.66
N ILE A 202 11.58 11.49 3.49
CA ILE A 202 13.00 11.71 3.76
C ILE A 202 13.75 10.58 3.06
N GLU A 203 14.78 10.89 2.26
CA GLU A 203 15.63 9.84 1.70
C GLU A 203 16.57 9.31 2.78
N THR A 204 16.53 7.99 2.96
CA THR A 204 17.31 7.29 3.98
C THR A 204 18.46 6.49 3.39
N LYS A 205 18.49 6.30 2.06
CA LYS A 205 19.54 5.57 1.37
C LYS A 205 20.92 6.16 1.62
N GLY A 206 21.88 5.28 1.91
CA GLY A 206 23.30 5.64 2.05
C GLY A 206 23.63 6.42 3.33
N ARG A 207 22.69 6.54 4.26
CA ARG A 207 22.93 7.17 5.57
C ARG A 207 23.10 6.12 6.65
N THR A 208 24.07 6.34 7.51
CA THR A 208 24.22 5.53 8.72
C THR A 208 23.09 5.81 9.72
N ILE A 209 22.89 4.90 10.66
CA ILE A 209 21.87 5.07 11.71
C ILE A 209 22.14 6.34 12.53
N GLU A 210 23.42 6.64 12.78
CA GLU A 210 23.91 7.81 13.52
C GLU A 210 23.58 9.11 12.77
N GLU A 211 23.85 9.15 11.47
CA GLU A 211 23.54 10.30 10.59
C GLU A 211 22.03 10.54 10.49
N LEU A 212 21.24 9.47 10.37
CA LEU A 212 19.77 9.54 10.38
C LEU A 212 19.25 10.08 11.72
N ASN A 213 19.77 9.57 12.85
CA ASN A 213 19.42 10.06 14.18
C ASN A 213 19.75 11.55 14.32
N ALA A 214 20.95 11.96 13.92
CA ALA A 214 21.35 13.37 13.99
C ALA A 214 20.46 14.26 13.12
N ALA A 215 20.11 13.82 11.91
CA ALA A 215 19.25 14.56 11.01
C ALA A 215 17.80 14.67 11.51
N LEU A 216 17.27 13.63 12.14
CA LEU A 216 15.93 13.63 12.70
C LEU A 216 15.85 14.51 13.96
N VAL A 217 16.83 14.44 14.84
CA VAL A 217 16.89 15.26 16.06
C VAL A 217 17.07 16.74 15.76
N ARG A 218 17.94 17.10 14.80
CA ARG A 218 18.14 18.50 14.38
C ARG A 218 16.89 19.18 13.81
N ARG A 219 15.91 18.40 13.35
CA ARG A 219 14.65 18.91 12.77
C ARG A 219 13.54 19.11 13.79
N VAL A 220 13.76 18.73 15.04
CA VAL A 220 12.81 19.01 16.14
C VAL A 220 13.04 20.46 16.57
N PRO A 221 12.02 21.33 16.59
CA PRO A 221 12.15 22.70 17.09
C PRO A 221 12.65 22.69 18.54
N VAL A 222 13.62 23.56 18.84
CA VAL A 222 14.27 23.65 20.17
C VAL A 222 13.25 23.91 21.29
N THR A 223 12.12 24.52 20.99
CA THR A 223 11.01 24.76 21.91
C THR A 223 10.32 23.48 22.42
N ALA A 224 10.50 22.36 21.78
CA ALA A 224 9.88 21.08 22.19
C ALA A 224 10.79 20.23 23.10
N VAL A 225 12.02 20.66 23.36
CA VAL A 225 13.01 19.90 24.15
C VAL A 225 13.02 20.37 25.64
N ALA A 226 12.40 21.48 25.95
CA ALA A 226 12.44 22.11 27.28
C ALA A 226 11.19 21.88 28.16
N SER A 227 10.35 20.94 27.78
CA SER A 227 9.18 20.48 28.58
C SER A 227 9.31 18.94 28.80
#